data_699517b702a10eb61641110233a4c894
#
_entry.id   699517b702a10eb61641110233a4c894
#
_cell.length_a   1.000
_cell.length_b   1.000
_cell.length_c   1.000
_cell.angle_alpha   90.00
_cell.angle_beta   90.00
_cell.angle_gamma   90.00
#
_symmetry.space_group_name_H-M   'P 1'
#
loop_
_entity.id
_entity.type
_entity.pdbx_description
1 polymer ?
#
loop_
_entity_poly.entity_id
_entity_poly.type
_entity_poly.pdbx_seq_one_letter_code
_entity_poly.pdbx_strand_id
1 'polypeptide(L)' 'MIERINLTASVEALATAKVLCIGDVMLDRFVYGDVDRISPEAPIPVFSINSDNLMLGGAGNVARNLSGLGATT' A
#
# COMPACT_ATOMS: atom_id res chain seq x y z
N MET A 1 16.30 -24.25 -17.65
CA MET A 1 16.88 -23.73 -16.40
C MET A 1 16.68 -22.23 -16.35
N ILE A 2 16.22 -21.78 -15.24
CA ILE A 2 16.21 -20.35 -15.04
C ILE A 2 17.64 -19.91 -14.85
N GLU A 3 18.13 -19.24 -15.81
CA GLU A 3 19.39 -18.57 -15.63
C GLU A 3 19.25 -17.55 -14.54
N ARG A 4 20.29 -17.35 -13.80
CA ARG A 4 20.33 -16.28 -12.86
C ARG A 4 20.20 -14.99 -13.62
N ILE A 5 18.98 -14.60 -13.83
CA ILE A 5 18.67 -13.29 -14.37
C ILE A 5 19.35 -12.29 -13.45
N ASN A 6 20.06 -11.39 -14.04
CA ASN A 6 20.61 -10.30 -13.28
C ASN A 6 19.47 -9.37 -12.87
N LEU A 7 18.84 -9.68 -11.75
CA LEU A 7 17.71 -8.92 -11.25
C LEU A 7 18.09 -7.49 -10.95
N THR A 8 19.31 -7.25 -10.52
CA THR A 8 19.82 -5.89 -10.28
C THR A 8 19.78 -5.05 -11.56
N ALA A 9 20.27 -5.62 -12.66
CA ALA A 9 20.24 -4.92 -13.94
C ALA A 9 18.81 -4.68 -14.42
N SER A 10 17.91 -5.64 -14.21
CA SER A 10 16.50 -5.49 -14.55
C SER A 10 15.83 -4.37 -13.74
N VAL A 11 16.11 -4.28 -12.45
CA VAL A 11 15.60 -3.22 -11.59
C VAL A 11 16.16 -1.86 -12.02
N GLU A 12 17.45 -1.78 -12.31
CA GLU A 12 18.08 -0.54 -12.78
C GLU A 12 17.50 -0.06 -14.11
N ALA A 13 17.13 -0.99 -14.98
CA ALA A 13 16.51 -0.65 -16.26
C ALA A 13 15.14 0.02 -16.09
N LEU A 14 14.48 -0.15 -14.97
CA LEU A 14 13.21 0.53 -14.69
C LEU A 14 13.35 2.05 -14.63
N ALA A 15 14.53 2.57 -14.39
CA ALA A 15 14.76 4.02 -14.38
C ALA A 15 14.51 4.68 -15.75
N THR A 16 14.56 3.91 -16.83
CA THR A 16 14.26 4.38 -18.18
C THR A 16 12.87 4.01 -18.66
N ALA A 17 12.11 3.27 -17.86
CA ALA A 17 10.78 2.83 -18.22
C ALA A 17 9.75 3.95 -18.11
N LYS A 18 8.79 3.91 -19.03
CA LYS A 18 7.61 4.78 -18.99
C LYS A 18 6.40 3.86 -18.84
N VAL A 19 5.63 4.05 -17.79
CA VAL A 19 4.50 3.17 -17.47
C VAL A 19 3.23 3.99 -17.37
N LEU A 20 2.22 3.59 -18.13
CA LEU A 20 0.86 4.11 -17.98
C LEU A 20 0.14 3.22 -16.97
N CYS A 21 -0.27 3.80 -15.88
CA CYS A 21 -1.00 3.09 -14.84
C CYS A 21 -2.48 3.46 -14.92
N ILE A 22 -3.33 2.46 -15.11
CA ILE A 22 -4.78 2.65 -15.20
C ILE A 22 -5.43 1.86 -14.06
N GLY A 23 -6.30 2.51 -13.32
CA GLY A 23 -7.01 1.88 -12.22
C GLY A 23 -7.55 2.90 -11.23
N ASP A 24 -8.16 2.40 -10.17
CA ASP A 24 -8.72 3.24 -9.14
C ASP A 24 -7.66 3.65 -8.12
N VAL A 25 -7.61 4.93 -7.81
CA VAL A 25 -6.79 5.44 -6.72
C VAL A 25 -7.60 5.36 -5.44
N MET A 26 -7.03 4.77 -4.41
CA MET A 26 -7.65 4.64 -3.11
C MET A 26 -6.76 5.23 -2.04
N LEU A 27 -7.40 5.68 -0.97
CA LEU A 27 -6.71 6.09 0.24
C LEU A 27 -7.13 5.12 1.34
N ASP A 28 -6.20 4.24 1.71
CA ASP A 28 -6.44 3.26 2.76
C ASP A 28 -6.14 3.87 4.12
N ARG A 29 -7.06 3.69 5.05
CA ARG A 29 -6.88 4.10 6.43
C ARG A 29 -6.77 2.86 7.30
N PHE A 30 -5.62 2.71 7.94
CA PHE A 30 -5.37 1.63 8.88
C PHE A 30 -5.60 2.14 10.28
N VAL A 31 -6.59 1.57 10.97
CA VAL A 31 -6.97 1.97 12.31
C VAL A 31 -6.58 0.86 13.27
N TYR A 32 -5.76 1.20 14.24
CA TYR A 32 -5.24 0.28 15.24
C TYR A 32 -5.82 0.63 16.60
N GLY A 33 -6.25 -0.38 17.34
CA GLY A 33 -6.79 -0.16 18.65
C GLY A 33 -7.11 -1.46 19.37
N ASP A 34 -7.81 -1.32 20.49
CA ASP A 34 -8.17 -2.42 21.37
C ASP A 34 -9.66 -2.49 21.58
N VAL A 35 -10.15 -3.71 21.82
CA VAL A 35 -11.52 -3.96 22.25
C VAL A 35 -11.44 -4.53 23.66
N ASP A 36 -11.59 -3.66 24.64
CA ASP A 36 -11.39 -4.00 26.04
C ASP A 36 -12.65 -3.93 26.90
N ARG A 37 -13.77 -3.52 26.32
CA ARG A 37 -15.04 -3.40 27.03
C ARG A 37 -16.23 -3.59 26.12
N ILE A 38 -17.39 -3.82 26.73
CA ILE A 38 -18.68 -3.88 26.07
C ILE A 38 -19.40 -2.54 26.25
N SER A 39 -20.10 -2.10 25.21
CA SER A 39 -20.90 -0.89 25.29
C SER A 39 -21.98 -1.01 26.38
N PRO A 40 -22.19 0.02 27.20
CA PRO A 40 -23.27 0.01 28.19
C PRO A 40 -24.68 0.06 27.58
N GLU A 41 -24.80 0.48 26.33
CA GLU A 41 -26.09 0.64 25.65
C GLU A 41 -26.54 -0.60 24.91
N ALA A 42 -25.60 -1.45 24.51
CA ALA A 42 -25.88 -2.68 23.76
C ALA A 42 -24.75 -3.69 24.00
N PRO A 43 -25.01 -5.01 23.84
CA PRO A 43 -23.95 -6.02 24.04
C PRO A 43 -23.00 -6.08 22.84
N ILE A 44 -22.35 -4.98 22.54
CA ILE A 44 -21.38 -4.86 21.45
C ILE A 44 -20.04 -4.39 21.98
N PRO A 45 -18.93 -4.89 21.42
CA PRO A 45 -17.61 -4.44 21.80
C PRO A 45 -17.41 -2.96 21.47
N VAL A 46 -16.65 -2.28 22.30
CA VAL A 46 -16.21 -0.90 22.06
C VAL A 46 -14.75 -0.95 21.57
N PHE A 47 -14.51 -0.43 20.39
CA PHE A 47 -13.19 -0.33 19.81
C PHE A 47 -12.55 1.00 20.17
N SER A 48 -11.49 0.95 20.95
CA SER A 48 -10.70 2.13 21.32
C SER A 48 -9.57 2.32 20.32
N ILE A 49 -9.58 3.44 19.61
CA ILE A 49 -8.58 3.72 18.59
C ILE A 49 -7.31 4.24 19.25
N ASN A 50 -6.20 3.53 19.05
CA ASN A 50 -4.89 3.92 19.55
C ASN A 50 -4.09 4.74 18.55
N SER A 51 -4.21 4.39 17.26
CA SER A 51 -3.52 5.08 16.19
C SER A 51 -4.21 4.85 14.85
N ASP A 52 -3.93 5.71 13.89
CA ASP A 52 -4.31 5.48 12.51
C ASP A 52 -3.21 5.93 11.56
N ASN A 53 -3.20 5.34 10.38
CA ASN A 53 -2.28 5.67 9.32
C ASN A 53 -3.03 5.70 7.99
N LEU A 54 -2.60 6.59 7.12
CA LEU A 54 -3.12 6.69 5.76
C LEU A 54 -2.08 6.21 4.76
N MET A 55 -2.50 5.42 3.80
CA MET A 55 -1.64 4.91 2.73
C MET A 55 -2.39 4.93 1.41
N LEU A 56 -1.65 5.23 0.34
CA LEU A 56 -2.19 5.09 -1.00
C LEU A 56 -2.44 3.61 -1.31
N GLY A 57 -3.64 3.31 -1.81
CA GLY A 57 -4.03 1.98 -2.26
C GLY A 57 -4.36 1.95 -3.74
N GLY A 58 -4.62 0.75 -4.26
CA GLY A 58 -4.96 0.57 -5.66
C GLY A 58 -3.92 1.10 -6.61
N ALA A 59 -4.36 1.78 -7.66
CA ALA A 59 -3.47 2.35 -8.67
C ALA A 59 -2.50 3.39 -8.10
N GLY A 60 -2.89 4.11 -7.04
CA GLY A 60 -2.01 5.07 -6.38
C GLY A 60 -0.80 4.39 -5.74
N ASN A 61 -0.99 3.24 -5.11
CA ASN A 61 0.10 2.46 -4.56
C ASN A 61 1.04 1.92 -5.65
N VAL A 62 0.48 1.42 -6.74
CA VAL A 62 1.26 0.94 -7.88
C VAL A 62 2.11 2.05 -8.47
N ALA A 63 1.53 3.22 -8.71
CA ALA A 63 2.24 4.37 -9.26
C ALA A 63 3.37 4.82 -8.33
N ARG A 64 3.14 4.84 -7.03
CA ARG A 64 4.15 5.18 -6.04
C ARG A 64 5.32 4.20 -6.06
N ASN A 65 5.04 2.91 -6.17
CA ASN A 65 6.09 1.89 -6.24
C ASN A 65 6.92 2.03 -7.52
N LEU A 66 6.27 2.29 -8.65
CA LEU A 66 6.96 2.51 -9.92
C LEU A 66 7.87 3.74 -9.84
N SER A 67 7.39 4.83 -9.26
CA SER A 67 8.21 6.04 -9.05
C SER A 67 9.39 5.77 -8.13
N GLY A 68 9.18 4.98 -7.07
CA GLY A 68 10.25 4.57 -6.16
C GLY A 68 11.33 3.74 -6.83
N LEU A 69 10.97 3.00 -7.88
CA LEU A 69 11.90 2.23 -8.70
C LEU A 69 12.56 3.06 -9.80
N GLY A 70 12.20 4.33 -9.92
CA GLY A 70 12.79 5.26 -10.89
C GLY A 70 12.04 5.37 -12.20
N ALA A 71 10.95 4.63 -12.39
CA ALA A 71 10.17 4.71 -13.62
C ALA A 71 9.38 6.03 -13.71
N THR A 72 9.13 6.47 -14.93
CA THR A 72 8.19 7.55 -15.21
C THR A 72 6.78 6.96 -15.29
N THR A 73 5.88 7.52 -14.52
CA THR A 73 4.50 7.02 -14.44
C THR A 73 3.52 8.15 -14.73
#